data_488ac52dbf2e3ae77a62122112801e40
#
_entry.id   488ac52dbf2e3ae77a62122112801e40
#
_cell.length_a   1.000
_cell.length_b   1.000
_cell.length_c   1.000
_cell.angle_alpha   90.00
_cell.angle_beta   90.00
_cell.angle_gamma   90.00
#
_symmetry.space_group_name_H-M   'P 1'
#
loop_
_entity.id
_entity.type
_entity.pdbx_description
1 polymer ?
#
loop_
_entity_poly.entity_id
_entity_poly.type
_entity_poly.pdbx_seq_one_letter_code
_entity_poly.pdbx_strand_id
1 'polypeptide(L)'
;MSMTKQLNRFSILIMLAFFLGGCGGQNSLQPGQVLKVGDKALDFSLQDSSGQFMKMSDVPANVYLILFFYRGAWCSACMNHLVDLKSGNQKFLDNHAVLAAISVDPVTDSAAFSAQWHIPFPLLCDSELKLINAYGFLDKNGHAGKDISRVGMVIIDPQKIIRYIYVGKDAFDRPSNDAVVYILQQLQAGKLIPQ
;
A
#
# COMPACT_ATOMS: atom_id res chain seq x y z
N MET A 1 -59.62 -40.12 48.24
CA MET A 1 -59.74 -40.14 46.75
C MET A 1 -59.72 -38.68 46.29
N SER A 2 -58.61 -38.18 45.87
CA SER A 2 -58.52 -37.03 44.97
C SER A 2 -57.08 -36.90 44.47
N MET A 3 -56.90 -37.08 43.17
CA MET A 3 -55.64 -37.02 42.48
C MET A 3 -55.33 -35.57 42.17
N THR A 4 -54.30 -35.00 42.75
CA THR A 4 -53.76 -33.68 42.40
C THR A 4 -52.67 -33.86 41.34
N LYS A 5 -52.91 -33.30 40.14
CA LYS A 5 -51.99 -33.25 39.03
C LYS A 5 -50.86 -32.24 39.34
N GLN A 6 -49.65 -32.75 39.37
CA GLN A 6 -48.44 -31.87 39.36
C GLN A 6 -48.19 -31.33 37.97
N LEU A 7 -48.21 -30.03 37.81
CA LEU A 7 -47.71 -29.33 36.60
C LEU A 7 -46.21 -29.14 36.72
N ASN A 8 -45.49 -29.77 35.83
CA ASN A 8 -44.05 -29.65 35.69
C ASN A 8 -43.71 -28.35 34.92
N ARG A 9 -43.16 -27.38 35.63
CA ARG A 9 -42.65 -26.14 35.03
C ARG A 9 -41.24 -26.42 34.53
N PHE A 10 -41.09 -26.63 33.22
CA PHE A 10 -39.79 -26.57 32.56
C PHE A 10 -39.33 -25.12 32.46
N SER A 11 -38.39 -24.74 33.31
CA SER A 11 -37.62 -23.49 33.16
C SER A 11 -36.65 -23.65 31.99
N ILE A 12 -36.94 -22.98 30.89
CA ILE A 12 -36.02 -22.85 29.79
C ILE A 12 -34.99 -21.75 30.18
N LEU A 13 -33.82 -22.21 30.57
CA LEU A 13 -32.66 -21.35 30.81
C LEU A 13 -32.05 -20.97 29.44
N ILE A 14 -32.38 -19.80 28.93
CA ILE A 14 -31.75 -19.26 27.73
C ILE A 14 -30.34 -18.80 28.11
N MET A 15 -29.35 -19.65 27.82
CA MET A 15 -27.94 -19.22 27.88
C MET A 15 -27.68 -18.25 26.75
N LEU A 16 -27.58 -16.98 27.08
CA LEU A 16 -27.08 -15.94 26.19
C LEU A 16 -25.56 -16.09 26.11
N ALA A 17 -25.08 -16.83 25.09
CA ALA A 17 -23.66 -16.90 24.79
C ALA A 17 -23.22 -15.56 24.23
N PHE A 18 -22.58 -14.74 25.06
CA PHE A 18 -21.81 -13.57 24.61
C PHE A 18 -20.61 -14.08 23.82
N PHE A 19 -20.73 -14.08 22.49
CA PHE A 19 -19.58 -14.19 21.61
C PHE A 19 -18.79 -12.87 21.71
N LEU A 20 -17.79 -12.86 22.57
CA LEU A 20 -16.70 -11.86 22.48
C LEU A 20 -15.88 -12.22 21.24
N GLY A 21 -16.34 -11.76 20.08
CA GLY A 21 -15.59 -11.80 18.85
C GLY A 21 -14.39 -10.88 18.98
N GLY A 22 -13.20 -11.46 19.23
CA GLY A 22 -11.94 -10.74 19.15
C GLY A 22 -11.75 -10.21 17.73
N CYS A 23 -11.85 -8.90 17.54
CA CYS A 23 -11.45 -8.21 16.31
C CYS A 23 -9.93 -8.21 16.17
N GLY A 24 -9.36 -9.31 15.75
CA GLY A 24 -8.07 -9.37 15.07
C GLY A 24 -8.33 -9.35 13.56
N GLY A 25 -8.74 -8.21 13.01
CA GLY A 25 -9.00 -8.08 11.58
C GLY A 25 -7.70 -8.12 10.80
N GLN A 26 -7.25 -9.31 10.40
CA GLN A 26 -6.31 -9.43 9.29
C GLN A 26 -7.03 -8.91 8.04
N ASN A 27 -6.50 -7.85 7.46
CA ASN A 27 -7.05 -7.20 6.27
C ASN A 27 -6.72 -8.07 5.04
N SER A 28 -7.38 -9.24 4.95
CA SER A 28 -7.25 -10.14 3.79
C SER A 28 -8.20 -9.65 2.72
N LEU A 29 -7.64 -9.19 1.60
CA LEU A 29 -8.42 -8.82 0.42
C LEU A 29 -9.11 -10.06 -0.15
N GLN A 30 -10.34 -9.88 -0.61
CA GLN A 30 -11.03 -10.92 -1.38
C GLN A 30 -10.34 -11.10 -2.74
N PRO A 31 -10.31 -12.30 -3.31
CA PRO A 31 -9.73 -12.52 -4.64
C PRO A 31 -10.33 -11.56 -5.67
N GLY A 32 -9.45 -10.80 -6.36
CA GLY A 32 -9.85 -9.81 -7.36
C GLY A 32 -10.30 -8.45 -6.81
N GLN A 33 -10.29 -8.24 -5.50
CA GLN A 33 -10.56 -6.93 -4.91
C GLN A 33 -9.37 -5.99 -5.12
N VAL A 34 -9.64 -4.80 -5.65
CA VAL A 34 -8.66 -3.70 -5.77
C VAL A 34 -8.99 -2.63 -4.76
N LEU A 35 -7.98 -2.16 -4.05
CA LEU A 35 -8.08 -1.08 -3.08
C LEU A 35 -8.34 0.27 -3.76
N LYS A 36 -9.09 1.12 -3.08
CA LYS A 36 -9.47 2.46 -3.55
C LYS A 36 -9.26 3.51 -2.45
N VAL A 37 -9.36 4.76 -2.81
CA VAL A 37 -9.32 5.88 -1.86
C VAL A 37 -10.41 5.70 -0.80
N GLY A 38 -10.01 5.86 0.47
CA GLY A 38 -10.83 5.63 1.66
C GLY A 38 -10.67 4.25 2.28
N ASP A 39 -10.14 3.26 1.56
CA ASP A 39 -9.86 1.94 2.10
C ASP A 39 -8.65 1.98 3.05
N LYS A 40 -8.61 1.04 3.98
CA LYS A 40 -7.41 0.79 4.77
C LYS A 40 -6.34 0.17 3.89
N ALA A 41 -5.14 0.72 3.94
CA ALA A 41 -4.00 0.20 3.20
C ALA A 41 -3.69 -1.24 3.58
N LEU A 42 -3.27 -2.04 2.60
CA LEU A 42 -2.82 -3.41 2.85
C LEU A 42 -1.52 -3.39 3.64
N ASP A 43 -1.46 -4.20 4.67
CA ASP A 43 -0.21 -4.44 5.41
C ASP A 43 0.77 -5.23 4.55
N PHE A 44 2.07 -4.94 4.67
CA PHE A 44 3.10 -5.60 3.88
C PHE A 44 4.38 -5.82 4.67
N SER A 45 5.17 -6.76 4.18
CA SER A 45 6.55 -7.00 4.56
C SER A 45 7.29 -7.43 3.30
N LEU A 46 8.06 -6.52 2.69
CA LEU A 46 8.81 -6.75 1.45
C LEU A 46 10.29 -6.48 1.66
N GLN A 47 11.14 -7.25 0.96
CA GLN A 47 12.56 -6.91 0.91
C GLN A 47 12.77 -5.64 0.09
N ASP A 48 13.70 -4.81 0.56
CA ASP A 48 14.17 -3.66 -0.18
C ASP A 48 15.46 -3.96 -0.95
N SER A 49 15.98 -2.95 -1.65
CA SER A 49 17.24 -3.02 -2.41
C SER A 49 18.47 -3.32 -1.55
N SER A 50 18.41 -3.21 -0.23
CA SER A 50 19.48 -3.62 0.70
C SER A 50 19.34 -5.07 1.18
N GLY A 51 18.26 -5.74 0.81
CA GLY A 51 17.89 -7.07 1.30
C GLY A 51 17.21 -7.08 2.66
N GLN A 52 16.98 -5.91 3.27
CA GLN A 52 16.26 -5.79 4.52
C GLN A 52 14.76 -5.81 4.29
N PHE A 53 14.00 -6.31 5.28
CA PHE A 53 12.54 -6.25 5.20
C PHE A 53 12.04 -4.90 5.71
N MET A 54 11.32 -4.16 4.84
CA MET A 54 10.50 -3.03 5.23
C MET A 54 9.05 -3.49 5.41
N LYS A 55 8.44 -3.07 6.51
CA LYS A 55 7.02 -3.35 6.84
C LYS A 55 6.22 -2.06 6.89
N MET A 56 4.92 -2.16 6.69
CA MET A 56 4.01 -1.02 6.91
C MET A 56 4.13 -0.46 8.33
N SER A 57 4.41 -1.31 9.33
CA SER A 57 4.61 -0.91 10.72
C SER A 57 5.85 -0.07 10.97
N ASP A 58 6.85 -0.11 10.08
CA ASP A 58 8.10 0.64 10.22
C ASP A 58 7.92 2.11 9.81
N VAL A 59 6.80 2.44 9.13
CA VAL A 59 6.44 3.82 8.80
C VAL A 59 6.00 4.54 10.08
N PRO A 60 6.63 5.68 10.44
CA PRO A 60 6.29 6.43 11.65
C PRO A 60 4.80 6.81 11.71
N ALA A 61 4.21 6.80 12.91
CA ALA A 61 2.77 6.94 13.10
C ALA A 61 2.17 8.31 12.68
N ASN A 62 3.01 9.32 12.52
CA ASN A 62 2.60 10.69 12.16
C ASN A 62 3.05 11.12 10.75
N VAL A 63 3.43 10.15 9.91
CA VAL A 63 4.02 10.40 8.59
C VAL A 63 3.14 9.79 7.51
N TYR A 64 2.99 10.49 6.38
CA TYR A 64 2.41 9.95 5.16
C TYR A 64 3.38 8.98 4.49
N LEU A 65 2.86 7.91 3.90
CA LEU A 65 3.65 7.00 3.06
C LEU A 65 3.28 7.22 1.60
N ILE A 66 4.27 7.53 0.77
CA ILE A 66 4.17 7.55 -0.68
C ILE A 66 4.69 6.22 -1.20
N LEU A 67 3.84 5.45 -1.87
CA LEU A 67 4.23 4.25 -2.61
C LEU A 67 4.24 4.59 -4.09
N PHE A 68 5.42 4.58 -4.71
CA PHE A 68 5.58 4.79 -6.14
C PHE A 68 5.78 3.44 -6.85
N PHE A 69 4.84 3.08 -7.72
CA PHE A 69 4.86 1.86 -8.51
C PHE A 69 5.56 2.12 -9.84
N TYR A 70 6.51 1.25 -10.22
CA TYR A 70 7.25 1.38 -11.47
C TYR A 70 7.43 0.02 -12.16
N ARG A 71 7.72 0.05 -13.46
CA ARG A 71 7.69 -1.13 -14.33
C ARG A 71 8.84 -2.11 -14.08
N GLY A 72 10.01 -1.59 -13.75
CA GLY A 72 11.22 -2.35 -13.48
C GLY A 72 12.49 -1.60 -13.85
N ALA A 73 13.66 -2.10 -13.44
CA ALA A 73 14.97 -1.51 -13.65
C ALA A 73 15.38 -1.44 -15.15
N TRP A 74 14.79 -2.23 -16.02
CA TRP A 74 14.96 -2.16 -17.46
C TRP A 74 14.27 -0.95 -18.12
N CYS A 75 13.34 -0.29 -17.44
CA CYS A 75 12.56 0.83 -17.95
C CYS A 75 13.32 2.15 -17.73
N SER A 76 13.99 2.67 -18.76
CA SER A 76 14.78 3.92 -18.67
C SER A 76 13.96 5.12 -18.19
N ALA A 77 12.71 5.26 -18.64
CA ALA A 77 11.80 6.31 -18.18
C ALA A 77 11.51 6.19 -16.67
N CYS A 78 11.40 4.95 -16.15
CA CYS A 78 11.19 4.72 -14.72
C CYS A 78 12.45 5.05 -13.91
N MET A 79 13.62 4.67 -14.43
CA MET A 79 14.90 4.96 -13.77
C MET A 79 15.16 6.46 -13.68
N ASN A 80 14.93 7.21 -14.77
CA ASN A 80 15.03 8.66 -14.76
C ASN A 80 14.10 9.28 -13.72
N HIS A 81 12.87 8.77 -13.61
CA HIS A 81 11.93 9.30 -12.62
C HIS A 81 12.32 8.97 -11.17
N LEU A 82 12.89 7.80 -10.89
CA LEU A 82 13.43 7.51 -9.55
C LEU A 82 14.55 8.50 -9.17
N VAL A 83 15.37 8.92 -10.14
CA VAL A 83 16.38 9.97 -9.94
C VAL A 83 15.72 11.34 -9.71
N ASP A 84 14.62 11.65 -10.41
CA ASP A 84 13.84 12.86 -10.14
C ASP A 84 13.22 12.84 -8.75
N LEU A 85 12.62 11.70 -8.35
CA LEU A 85 12.08 11.52 -6.99
C LEU A 85 13.16 11.66 -5.92
N LYS A 86 14.40 11.19 -6.18
CA LYS A 86 15.55 11.44 -5.31
C LYS A 86 15.76 12.92 -5.09
N SER A 87 15.71 13.74 -6.15
CA SER A 87 15.89 15.20 -6.05
C SER A 87 14.78 15.87 -5.24
N GLY A 88 13.57 15.30 -5.26
CA GLY A 88 12.41 15.76 -4.50
C GLY A 88 12.31 15.21 -3.09
N ASN A 89 13.12 14.22 -2.72
CA ASN A 89 12.94 13.46 -1.48
C ASN A 89 12.94 14.35 -0.23
N GLN A 90 13.80 15.36 -0.16
CA GLN A 90 13.81 16.28 0.98
C GLN A 90 12.51 17.07 1.08
N LYS A 91 11.92 17.49 -0.05
CA LYS A 91 10.61 18.17 -0.03
C LYS A 91 9.50 17.28 0.54
N PHE A 92 9.54 15.96 0.30
CA PHE A 92 8.58 15.02 0.89
C PHE A 92 8.78 14.91 2.40
N LEU A 93 10.02 14.76 2.86
CA LEU A 93 10.36 14.74 4.30
C LEU A 93 9.90 16.02 5.00
N ASP A 94 10.14 17.20 4.41
CA ASP A 94 9.71 18.49 4.94
C ASP A 94 8.18 18.61 5.02
N ASN A 95 7.45 17.83 4.21
CA ASN A 95 5.99 17.71 4.24
C ASN A 95 5.53 16.43 4.97
N HIS A 96 6.29 15.96 5.95
CA HIS A 96 5.96 14.80 6.79
C HIS A 96 5.56 13.56 5.96
N ALA A 97 6.26 13.28 4.88
CA ALA A 97 6.04 12.11 4.06
C ALA A 97 7.35 11.36 3.80
N VAL A 98 7.27 10.04 3.79
CA VAL A 98 8.35 9.13 3.36
C VAL A 98 7.96 8.45 2.07
N LEU A 99 8.96 8.17 1.24
CA LEU A 99 8.79 7.53 -0.06
C LEU A 99 9.36 6.11 -0.03
N ALA A 100 8.65 5.16 -0.64
CA ALA A 100 9.18 3.87 -1.07
C ALA A 100 8.73 3.61 -2.51
N ALA A 101 9.59 3.03 -3.34
CA ALA A 101 9.25 2.64 -4.69
C ALA A 101 9.08 1.10 -4.78
N ILE A 102 8.20 0.63 -5.67
CA ILE A 102 7.80 -0.78 -5.74
C ILE A 102 7.85 -1.25 -7.19
N SER A 103 8.50 -2.40 -7.41
CA SER A 103 8.47 -3.14 -8.68
C SER A 103 8.49 -4.65 -8.45
N VAL A 104 8.45 -5.41 -9.52
CA VAL A 104 8.64 -6.88 -9.49
C VAL A 104 10.11 -7.28 -9.55
N ASP A 105 11.03 -6.33 -9.64
CA ASP A 105 12.45 -6.63 -9.78
C ASP A 105 12.98 -7.46 -8.61
N PRO A 106 13.93 -8.36 -8.86
CA PRO A 106 14.66 -9.01 -7.78
C PRO A 106 15.52 -7.99 -7.01
N VAL A 107 15.85 -8.32 -5.76
CA VAL A 107 16.71 -7.49 -4.90
C VAL A 107 18.02 -7.10 -5.58
N THR A 108 18.63 -8.03 -6.35
CA THR A 108 19.90 -7.78 -7.05
C THR A 108 19.85 -6.61 -8.02
N ASP A 109 18.78 -6.51 -8.80
CA ASP A 109 18.61 -5.46 -9.83
C ASP A 109 18.31 -4.12 -9.18
N SER A 110 17.43 -4.13 -8.16
CA SER A 110 17.11 -2.95 -7.36
C SER A 110 18.34 -2.44 -6.59
N ALA A 111 19.18 -3.35 -6.06
CA ALA A 111 20.42 -3.02 -5.35
C ALA A 111 21.44 -2.36 -6.28
N ALA A 112 21.66 -2.92 -7.47
CA ALA A 112 22.59 -2.37 -8.45
C ALA A 112 22.20 -0.93 -8.83
N PHE A 113 20.90 -0.69 -9.12
CA PHE A 113 20.42 0.65 -9.44
C PHE A 113 20.53 1.60 -8.25
N SER A 114 20.08 1.18 -7.06
CA SER A 114 20.14 1.99 -5.84
C SER A 114 21.56 2.44 -5.51
N ALA A 115 22.52 1.52 -5.60
CA ALA A 115 23.93 1.81 -5.37
C ALA A 115 24.50 2.78 -6.40
N GLN A 116 24.24 2.55 -7.69
CA GLN A 116 24.73 3.38 -8.79
C GLN A 116 24.25 4.83 -8.67
N TRP A 117 22.98 5.01 -8.32
CA TRP A 117 22.33 6.33 -8.30
C TRP A 117 22.16 6.93 -6.91
N HIS A 118 22.65 6.23 -5.86
CA HIS A 118 22.54 6.68 -4.46
C HIS A 118 21.10 7.05 -4.10
N ILE A 119 20.16 6.14 -4.36
CA ILE A 119 18.73 6.35 -4.08
C ILE A 119 18.51 6.37 -2.56
N PRO A 120 17.92 7.45 -1.99
CA PRO A 120 17.84 7.62 -0.53
C PRO A 120 16.59 7.00 0.11
N PHE A 121 15.78 6.27 -0.65
CA PHE A 121 14.54 5.63 -0.20
C PHE A 121 14.51 4.15 -0.59
N PRO A 122 13.74 3.31 0.10
CA PRO A 122 13.64 1.88 -0.20
C PRO A 122 13.09 1.62 -1.61
N LEU A 123 13.72 0.70 -2.35
CA LEU A 123 13.18 0.08 -3.56
C LEU A 123 12.68 -1.30 -3.17
N LEU A 124 11.36 -1.46 -3.05
CA LEU A 124 10.70 -2.67 -2.57
C LEU A 124 10.48 -3.67 -3.69
N CYS A 125 10.77 -4.93 -3.43
CA CYS A 125 10.71 -6.04 -4.38
C CYS A 125 9.43 -6.85 -4.15
N ASP A 126 8.36 -6.56 -4.91
CA ASP A 126 7.07 -7.27 -4.85
C ASP A 126 7.01 -8.38 -5.91
N SER A 127 7.94 -9.34 -5.83
CA SER A 127 8.05 -10.44 -6.79
C SER A 127 6.82 -11.35 -6.87
N GLU A 128 6.00 -11.36 -5.83
CA GLU A 128 4.74 -12.10 -5.78
C GLU A 128 3.54 -11.26 -6.26
N LEU A 129 3.76 -10.02 -6.69
CA LEU A 129 2.73 -9.11 -7.20
C LEU A 129 1.60 -8.81 -6.19
N LYS A 130 1.84 -8.97 -4.89
CA LYS A 130 0.81 -8.80 -3.86
C LYS A 130 0.30 -7.37 -3.75
N LEU A 131 1.22 -6.42 -3.58
CA LEU A 131 0.85 -5.00 -3.50
C LEU A 131 0.44 -4.47 -4.87
N ILE A 132 1.18 -4.85 -5.92
CA ILE A 132 0.88 -4.46 -7.30
C ILE A 132 -0.55 -4.85 -7.67
N ASN A 133 -1.00 -6.06 -7.34
CA ASN A 133 -2.38 -6.51 -7.55
C ASN A 133 -3.37 -5.77 -6.65
N ALA A 134 -3.06 -5.66 -5.35
CA ALA A 134 -3.95 -5.06 -4.36
C ALA A 134 -4.31 -3.61 -4.70
N TYR A 135 -3.35 -2.86 -5.22
CA TYR A 135 -3.53 -1.45 -5.59
C TYR A 135 -3.94 -1.24 -7.06
N GLY A 136 -4.15 -2.32 -7.84
CA GLY A 136 -4.63 -2.24 -9.22
C GLY A 136 -3.56 -1.83 -10.25
N PHE A 137 -2.28 -2.03 -9.93
CA PHE A 137 -1.18 -1.68 -10.82
C PHE A 137 -0.68 -2.85 -11.68
N LEU A 138 -1.35 -4.01 -11.66
CA LEU A 138 -0.94 -5.15 -12.49
C LEU A 138 -1.05 -4.82 -13.98
N ASP A 139 0.05 -5.04 -14.72
CA ASP A 139 0.14 -5.04 -16.17
C ASP A 139 0.49 -6.46 -16.63
N LYS A 140 -0.53 -7.22 -17.05
CA LYS A 140 -0.38 -8.60 -17.48
C LYS A 140 0.41 -8.67 -18.79
N ASN A 141 1.43 -9.54 -18.82
CA ASN A 141 2.34 -9.68 -19.96
C ASN A 141 2.98 -8.35 -20.40
N GLY A 142 3.08 -7.37 -19.51
CA GLY A 142 3.46 -5.99 -19.81
C GLY A 142 4.90 -5.81 -20.29
N HIS A 143 5.78 -6.80 -20.05
CA HIS A 143 7.14 -6.80 -20.61
C HIS A 143 7.67 -8.21 -20.82
N ALA A 144 8.10 -8.53 -22.04
CA ALA A 144 8.69 -9.82 -22.41
C ALA A 144 7.84 -11.04 -21.96
N GLY A 145 6.51 -10.91 -22.00
CA GLY A 145 5.56 -11.94 -21.58
C GLY A 145 5.46 -12.13 -20.06
N LYS A 146 6.06 -11.25 -19.26
CA LYS A 146 5.98 -11.27 -17.80
C LYS A 146 5.01 -10.23 -17.28
N ASP A 147 4.35 -10.56 -16.18
CA ASP A 147 3.54 -9.62 -15.42
C ASP A 147 4.46 -8.62 -14.73
N ILE A 148 4.10 -7.35 -14.83
CA ILE A 148 4.86 -6.23 -14.23
C ILE A 148 3.93 -5.25 -13.56
N SER A 149 4.49 -4.21 -12.94
CA SER A 149 3.70 -3.08 -12.46
C SER A 149 3.46 -2.05 -13.56
N ARG A 150 2.26 -1.47 -13.60
CA ARG A 150 2.03 -0.16 -14.22
C ARG A 150 2.73 0.93 -13.41
N VAL A 151 2.93 2.08 -14.03
CA VAL A 151 3.43 3.26 -13.31
C VAL A 151 2.29 3.92 -12.55
N GLY A 152 2.56 4.36 -11.34
CA GLY A 152 1.59 5.10 -10.55
C GLY A 152 2.04 5.38 -9.13
N MET A 153 1.13 5.93 -8.35
CA MET A 153 1.42 6.38 -7.00
C MET A 153 0.22 6.18 -6.08
N VAL A 154 0.50 5.80 -4.84
CA VAL A 154 -0.48 5.77 -3.74
C VAL A 154 0.05 6.63 -2.61
N ILE A 155 -0.80 7.46 -2.02
CA ILE A 155 -0.48 8.19 -0.79
C ILE A 155 -1.39 7.67 0.32
N ILE A 156 -0.75 7.23 1.39
CA ILE A 156 -1.37 6.64 2.58
C ILE A 156 -1.14 7.59 3.75
N ASP A 157 -2.18 7.89 4.49
CA ASP A 157 -2.10 8.79 5.64
C ASP A 157 -1.53 8.10 6.92
N PRO A 158 -1.26 8.87 7.98
CA PRO A 158 -0.82 8.33 9.27
C PRO A 158 -1.77 7.29 9.89
N GLN A 159 -3.07 7.32 9.57
CA GLN A 159 -4.07 6.36 10.03
C GLN A 159 -4.12 5.09 9.16
N LYS A 160 -3.20 4.98 8.19
CA LYS A 160 -3.12 3.89 7.21
C LYS A 160 -4.33 3.83 6.29
N ILE A 161 -4.93 4.97 5.99
CA ILE A 161 -6.02 5.10 5.00
C ILE A 161 -5.44 5.63 3.69
N ILE A 162 -5.84 5.04 2.59
CA ILE A 162 -5.47 5.48 1.25
C ILE A 162 -6.16 6.81 0.97
N ARG A 163 -5.38 7.85 0.67
CA ARG A 163 -5.90 9.19 0.40
C ARG A 163 -5.79 9.63 -1.05
N TYR A 164 -4.91 8.99 -1.79
CA TYR A 164 -4.71 9.31 -3.19
C TYR A 164 -4.20 8.08 -3.94
N ILE A 165 -4.72 7.85 -5.14
CA ILE A 165 -4.23 6.84 -6.09
C ILE A 165 -4.12 7.53 -7.45
N TYR A 166 -2.96 7.41 -8.08
CA TYR A 166 -2.73 7.85 -9.45
C TYR A 166 -2.22 6.67 -10.27
N VAL A 167 -2.92 6.34 -11.35
CA VAL A 167 -2.52 5.28 -12.28
C VAL A 167 -2.11 5.93 -13.60
N GLY A 168 -0.84 5.85 -13.94
CA GLY A 168 -0.32 6.41 -15.18
C GLY A 168 -0.88 5.71 -16.43
N LYS A 169 -1.12 6.47 -17.48
CA LYS A 169 -1.59 5.98 -18.79
C LYS A 169 -0.48 5.21 -19.51
N ASP A 170 0.76 5.64 -19.32
CA ASP A 170 1.96 5.05 -19.90
C ASP A 170 3.19 5.22 -18.98
N ALA A 171 4.37 4.84 -19.49
CA ALA A 171 5.63 4.91 -18.74
C ALA A 171 6.11 6.34 -18.44
N PHE A 172 5.53 7.37 -19.02
CA PHE A 172 5.92 8.77 -18.84
C PHE A 172 4.88 9.56 -18.03
N ASP A 173 3.66 9.03 -17.90
CA ASP A 173 2.56 9.71 -17.23
C ASP A 173 2.62 9.50 -15.72
N ARG A 174 3.13 10.51 -15.02
CA ARG A 174 3.32 10.48 -13.56
C ARG A 174 3.33 11.88 -12.97
N PRO A 175 2.91 12.07 -11.71
CA PRO A 175 2.98 13.37 -11.04
C PRO A 175 4.42 13.84 -10.89
N SER A 176 4.66 15.14 -11.07
CA SER A 176 5.94 15.75 -10.71
C SER A 176 6.12 15.85 -9.20
N ASN A 177 7.35 16.03 -8.72
CA ASN A 177 7.64 16.23 -7.30
C ASN A 177 6.80 17.37 -6.68
N ASP A 178 6.65 18.48 -7.40
CA ASP A 178 5.88 19.63 -6.90
C ASP A 178 4.36 19.31 -6.86
N ALA A 179 3.86 18.52 -7.80
CA ALA A 179 2.47 18.05 -7.76
C ALA A 179 2.22 17.14 -6.54
N VAL A 180 3.18 16.24 -6.23
CA VAL A 180 3.09 15.37 -5.05
C VAL A 180 3.11 16.21 -3.76
N VAL A 181 4.00 17.19 -3.65
CA VAL A 181 4.06 18.10 -2.50
C VAL A 181 2.75 18.88 -2.36
N TYR A 182 2.20 19.40 -3.46
CA TYR A 182 0.90 20.07 -3.43
C TYR A 182 -0.22 19.15 -2.90
N ILE A 183 -0.27 17.90 -3.38
CA ILE A 183 -1.25 16.91 -2.91
C ILE A 183 -1.09 16.66 -1.41
N LEU A 184 0.14 16.45 -0.91
CA LEU A 184 0.40 16.26 0.52
C LEU A 184 -0.12 17.42 1.36
N GLN A 185 0.16 18.67 0.93
CA GLN A 185 -0.30 19.88 1.62
C GLN A 185 -1.82 19.99 1.65
N GLN A 186 -2.52 19.63 0.55
CA GLN A 186 -3.98 19.61 0.54
C GLN A 186 -4.53 18.54 1.50
N LEU A 187 -3.94 17.34 1.51
CA LEU A 187 -4.35 16.25 2.42
C LEU A 187 -4.13 16.65 3.89
N GLN A 188 -3.01 17.29 4.22
CA GLN A 188 -2.72 17.80 5.57
C GLN A 188 -3.69 18.90 6.00
N ALA A 189 -4.18 19.70 5.05
CA ALA A 189 -5.23 20.69 5.27
C ALA A 189 -6.65 20.08 5.34
N GLY A 190 -6.77 18.74 5.33
CA GLY A 190 -8.06 18.03 5.41
C GLY A 190 -8.92 18.11 4.15
N LYS A 191 -8.33 18.47 3.01
CA LYS A 191 -9.05 18.57 1.73
C LYS A 191 -9.10 17.22 1.03
N LEU A 192 -10.22 16.97 0.35
CA LEU A 192 -10.34 15.84 -0.58
C LEU A 192 -9.63 16.18 -1.90
N ILE A 193 -8.88 15.22 -2.42
CA ILE A 193 -8.22 15.35 -3.71
C ILE A 193 -9.10 14.66 -4.76
N PRO A 194 -9.50 15.37 -5.84
CA PRO A 194 -10.17 14.73 -6.98
C PRO A 194 -9.28 13.64 -7.58
N GLN A 195 -9.90 12.51 -7.96
CA GLN A 195 -9.22 11.36 -8.58
C GLN A 195 -9.25 11.47 -10.11
#